data_fa2bee09a756e32bcb164ce85abfa491
#
_entry.id   fa2bee09a756e32bcb164ce85abfa491
#
_cell.length_a   1.000
_cell.length_b   1.000
_cell.length_c   1.000
_cell.angle_alpha   90.00
_cell.angle_beta   90.00
_cell.angle_gamma   90.00
#
_symmetry.space_group_name_H-M   'P 1'
#
loop_
_entity.id
_entity.type
_entity.pdbx_description
1 polymer ?
#
loop_
_entity_poly.entity_id
_entity_poly.type
_entity_poly.pdbx_seq_one_letter_code
_entity_poly.pdbx_strand_id
1 'polypeptide(L)'
;MENNSSQISPKFICNFCNIKTNNKKDFNKHMLTSKHKKLTQVNTTELICPKNSENHIVYTCKHCNKEYKSRVGLWKHNKQCIDKKEKEKEKEKDDDNYYEGINIKDKDALVLHLLKQNGDLHNKLIEMTCKSNITNNNNSNSHNTTNNAFNLNFFLNETCKDAMNISDFVSSIKMSLDDLENTGRQGYIEGISSIIINNLNKLGQIDRPLHCGDNKREILYIKDNNEWVKESDDKPILTRAIKSIANQNIKQIKTWRDKHTNCTDSESNKNNLYLKIVSNSMNGLTKEEGDKNISKIISNVAKKVTIHK
;
A
#
# COMPACT_ATOMS: atom_id res chain seq x y z
N MET A 1 -67.70 0.39 4.21
CA MET A 1 -66.70 1.27 3.54
C MET A 1 -65.52 0.38 3.24
N GLU A 2 -65.48 -0.15 2.02
CA GLU A 2 -64.41 -1.05 1.57
C GLU A 2 -63.24 -0.24 1.07
N ASN A 3 -62.06 -0.42 1.68
CA ASN A 3 -60.81 0.22 1.22
C ASN A 3 -60.21 -0.63 0.12
N ASN A 4 -60.45 -0.24 -1.13
CA ASN A 4 -59.75 -0.73 -2.30
C ASN A 4 -58.31 -0.16 -2.32
N SER A 5 -57.31 -0.92 -1.86
CA SER A 5 -55.91 -0.65 -2.14
C SER A 5 -55.56 -1.20 -3.52
N SER A 6 -55.52 -0.33 -4.52
CA SER A 6 -55.05 -0.63 -5.87
C SER A 6 -53.56 -1.00 -5.82
N GLN A 7 -53.24 -2.26 -6.05
CA GLN A 7 -51.87 -2.75 -6.25
C GLN A 7 -51.33 -2.18 -7.55
N ILE A 8 -50.47 -1.15 -7.45
CA ILE A 8 -49.75 -0.57 -8.59
C ILE A 8 -48.65 -1.55 -8.99
N SER A 9 -48.76 -2.16 -10.17
CA SER A 9 -47.72 -3.03 -10.73
C SER A 9 -46.41 -2.25 -10.95
N PRO A 10 -45.23 -2.80 -10.63
CA PRO A 10 -43.97 -2.14 -10.80
C PRO A 10 -43.65 -1.85 -12.27
N LYS A 11 -43.24 -0.61 -12.59
CA LYS A 11 -43.01 -0.14 -13.96
C LYS A 11 -41.71 -0.70 -14.59
N PHE A 12 -40.75 -1.10 -13.79
CA PHE A 12 -39.45 -1.63 -14.25
C PHE A 12 -39.13 -2.94 -13.52
N ILE A 13 -38.87 -3.99 -14.27
CA ILE A 13 -38.56 -5.33 -13.75
C ILE A 13 -37.31 -5.83 -14.46
N CYS A 14 -36.33 -6.28 -13.68
CA CYS A 14 -35.16 -6.98 -14.21
C CYS A 14 -35.34 -8.48 -14.08
N ASN A 15 -35.55 -9.17 -15.22
CA ASN A 15 -35.83 -10.62 -15.24
C ASN A 15 -34.61 -11.48 -14.81
N PHE A 16 -33.39 -10.95 -14.88
CA PHE A 16 -32.16 -11.65 -14.46
C PHE A 16 -31.91 -11.60 -12.96
N CYS A 17 -32.31 -10.51 -12.30
CA CYS A 17 -32.01 -10.25 -10.89
C CYS A 17 -33.27 -10.21 -10.01
N ASN A 18 -34.48 -10.39 -10.58
CA ASN A 18 -35.80 -10.28 -9.91
C ASN A 18 -36.03 -8.94 -9.16
N ILE A 19 -35.35 -7.88 -9.57
CA ILE A 19 -35.51 -6.55 -8.99
C ILE A 19 -36.67 -5.84 -9.65
N LYS A 20 -37.57 -5.31 -8.83
CA LYS A 20 -38.81 -4.59 -9.24
C LYS A 20 -38.71 -3.17 -8.66
N THR A 21 -38.90 -2.13 -9.49
CA THR A 21 -38.91 -0.74 -9.03
C THR A 21 -39.82 0.13 -9.90
N ASN A 22 -40.31 1.22 -9.32
CA ASN A 22 -41.09 2.23 -10.04
C ASN A 22 -40.22 3.41 -10.49
N ASN A 23 -38.95 3.44 -10.10
CA ASN A 23 -38.01 4.55 -10.37
C ASN A 23 -37.01 4.14 -11.47
N LYS A 24 -37.04 4.87 -12.59
CA LYS A 24 -36.11 4.65 -13.72
C LYS A 24 -34.64 4.85 -13.35
N LYS A 25 -34.33 5.80 -12.43
CA LYS A 25 -32.95 6.06 -12.01
C LYS A 25 -32.38 4.88 -11.20
N ASP A 26 -33.19 4.27 -10.34
CA ASP A 26 -32.76 3.13 -9.55
C ASP A 26 -32.63 1.87 -10.40
N PHE A 27 -33.49 1.68 -11.40
CA PHE A 27 -33.35 0.62 -12.38
C PHE A 27 -32.06 0.76 -13.19
N ASN A 28 -31.74 1.96 -13.66
CA ASN A 28 -30.50 2.23 -14.41
C ASN A 28 -29.24 2.00 -13.53
N LYS A 29 -29.26 2.42 -12.25
CA LYS A 29 -28.17 2.11 -11.31
C LYS A 29 -27.99 0.60 -11.13
N HIS A 30 -29.10 -0.16 -11.00
CA HIS A 30 -29.04 -1.59 -10.90
C HIS A 30 -28.39 -2.24 -12.13
N MET A 31 -28.70 -1.80 -13.35
CA MET A 31 -28.11 -2.32 -14.60
C MET A 31 -26.60 -2.14 -14.68
N LEU A 32 -26.06 -1.12 -13.99
CA LEU A 32 -24.61 -0.83 -13.95
C LEU A 32 -23.86 -1.62 -12.87
N THR A 33 -24.56 -2.33 -11.98
CA THR A 33 -23.91 -3.07 -10.89
C THR A 33 -23.10 -4.27 -11.40
N SER A 34 -21.95 -4.53 -10.74
CA SER A 34 -21.12 -5.71 -11.06
C SER A 34 -21.88 -7.03 -10.92
N LYS A 35 -22.90 -7.08 -10.04
CA LYS A 35 -23.75 -8.25 -9.82
C LYS A 35 -24.65 -8.51 -11.04
N HIS A 36 -25.25 -7.44 -11.60
CA HIS A 36 -26.08 -7.56 -12.81
C HIS A 36 -25.23 -7.95 -14.01
N LYS A 37 -24.07 -7.30 -14.21
CA LYS A 37 -23.15 -7.59 -15.32
C LYS A 37 -22.63 -9.03 -15.30
N LYS A 38 -22.33 -9.60 -14.12
CA LYS A 38 -21.93 -11.01 -14.00
C LYS A 38 -23.02 -12.00 -14.35
N LEU A 39 -24.30 -11.69 -14.03
CA LEU A 39 -25.43 -12.56 -14.36
C LEU A 39 -25.82 -12.51 -15.85
N THR A 40 -25.53 -11.40 -16.55
CA THR A 40 -25.82 -11.24 -17.97
C THR A 40 -24.70 -11.72 -18.89
N GLN A 41 -23.43 -11.81 -18.40
CA GLN A 41 -22.30 -12.31 -19.19
C GLN A 41 -22.19 -13.83 -19.31
N VAL A 42 -23.05 -14.59 -18.59
CA VAL A 42 -23.03 -16.07 -18.60
C VAL A 42 -23.89 -16.68 -19.70
N ASN A 43 -24.65 -15.89 -20.46
CA ASN A 43 -25.60 -16.40 -21.47
C ASN A 43 -25.24 -16.05 -22.92
N THR A 44 -24.07 -16.53 -23.38
CA THR A 44 -23.86 -16.74 -24.83
C THR A 44 -23.09 -18.04 -25.05
N THR A 45 -23.70 -19.14 -24.74
CA THR A 45 -23.56 -20.43 -25.46
C THR A 45 -24.59 -21.41 -24.90
N GLU A 46 -25.53 -21.77 -25.79
CA GLU A 46 -26.35 -22.98 -25.84
C GLU A 46 -27.52 -23.18 -24.85
N LEU A 47 -28.69 -23.01 -25.44
CA LEU A 47 -29.96 -23.65 -25.08
C LEU A 47 -29.80 -25.15 -24.89
N ILE A 48 -30.24 -25.69 -23.75
CA ILE A 48 -31.10 -26.87 -23.59
C ILE A 48 -31.44 -26.95 -22.09
N CYS A 49 -32.76 -26.80 -21.77
CA CYS A 49 -33.33 -27.30 -20.52
C CYS A 49 -33.56 -28.82 -20.65
N PRO A 50 -33.37 -29.59 -19.58
CA PRO A 50 -34.54 -30.17 -18.93
C PRO A 50 -34.50 -30.03 -17.37
N LYS A 51 -35.72 -30.11 -16.83
CA LYS A 51 -36.07 -30.04 -15.43
C LYS A 51 -35.60 -31.30 -14.67
N ASN A 52 -35.26 -31.06 -13.37
CA ASN A 52 -35.18 -32.03 -12.28
C ASN A 52 -34.06 -33.09 -12.32
N SER A 53 -33.00 -32.79 -11.56
CA SER A 53 -32.40 -33.75 -10.63
C SER A 53 -31.52 -32.97 -9.63
N GLU A 54 -31.61 -33.32 -8.35
CA GLU A 54 -30.79 -32.81 -7.26
C GLU A 54 -29.33 -33.20 -7.51
N ASN A 55 -28.55 -32.33 -8.19
CA ASN A 55 -27.10 -32.48 -8.28
C ASN A 55 -26.49 -31.88 -7.03
N HIS A 56 -26.33 -32.73 -6.00
CA HIS A 56 -25.39 -32.47 -4.91
C HIS A 56 -23.98 -32.33 -5.50
N ILE A 57 -23.49 -31.08 -5.65
CA ILE A 57 -22.10 -30.83 -5.98
C ILE A 57 -21.27 -31.24 -4.75
N VAL A 58 -20.59 -32.37 -4.88
CA VAL A 58 -19.69 -32.89 -3.84
C VAL A 58 -18.29 -32.35 -4.09
N TYR A 59 -17.67 -31.76 -3.06
CA TYR A 59 -16.33 -31.24 -3.10
C TYR A 59 -15.36 -32.23 -2.45
N THR A 60 -14.44 -32.82 -3.21
CA THR A 60 -13.56 -33.90 -2.74
C THR A 60 -12.16 -33.36 -2.43
N CYS A 61 -11.58 -33.76 -1.31
CA CYS A 61 -10.20 -33.44 -0.95
C CYS A 61 -9.21 -34.25 -1.79
N LYS A 62 -8.30 -33.57 -2.49
CA LYS A 62 -7.26 -34.21 -3.34
C LYS A 62 -6.21 -35.02 -2.55
N HIS A 63 -6.10 -34.80 -1.23
CA HIS A 63 -5.09 -35.41 -0.38
C HIS A 63 -5.59 -36.67 0.36
N CYS A 64 -6.86 -36.75 0.72
CA CYS A 64 -7.42 -37.87 1.46
C CYS A 64 -8.75 -38.41 0.92
N ASN A 65 -9.21 -37.88 -0.23
CA ASN A 65 -10.43 -38.25 -0.94
C ASN A 65 -11.75 -38.12 -0.13
N LYS A 66 -11.73 -37.37 0.99
CA LYS A 66 -12.96 -37.10 1.75
C LYS A 66 -13.85 -36.09 1.02
N GLU A 67 -15.14 -36.36 1.05
CA GLU A 67 -16.17 -35.56 0.36
C GLU A 67 -16.82 -34.55 1.31
N TYR A 68 -17.09 -33.36 0.78
CA TYR A 68 -17.70 -32.24 1.51
C TYR A 68 -18.88 -31.63 0.74
N LYS A 69 -19.96 -31.34 1.46
CA LYS A 69 -21.17 -30.73 0.89
C LYS A 69 -20.98 -29.22 0.52
N SER A 70 -19.84 -28.61 0.89
CA SER A 70 -19.58 -27.20 0.57
C SER A 70 -18.10 -26.93 0.34
N ARG A 71 -17.80 -25.93 -0.51
CA ARG A 71 -16.44 -25.46 -0.79
C ARG A 71 -15.71 -24.94 0.46
N VAL A 72 -16.45 -24.33 1.40
CA VAL A 72 -15.91 -23.82 2.67
C VAL A 72 -15.52 -24.97 3.60
N GLY A 73 -16.30 -26.04 3.63
CA GLY A 73 -16.00 -27.26 4.39
C GLY A 73 -14.70 -27.92 3.90
N LEU A 74 -14.55 -28.07 2.58
CA LEU A 74 -13.33 -28.58 1.96
C LEU A 74 -12.12 -27.70 2.26
N TRP A 75 -12.26 -26.38 2.20
CA TRP A 75 -11.15 -25.45 2.50
C TRP A 75 -10.65 -25.55 3.95
N LYS A 76 -11.59 -25.62 4.91
CA LYS A 76 -11.26 -25.83 6.33
C LYS A 76 -10.53 -27.16 6.57
N HIS A 77 -11.01 -28.22 5.91
CA HIS A 77 -10.38 -29.54 5.98
C HIS A 77 -8.96 -29.53 5.37
N ASN A 78 -8.77 -28.89 4.22
CA ASN A 78 -7.46 -28.88 3.54
C ASN A 78 -6.36 -28.28 4.43
N LYS A 79 -6.64 -27.24 5.23
CA LYS A 79 -5.67 -26.70 6.21
C LYS A 79 -5.21 -27.76 7.21
N GLN A 80 -6.14 -28.56 7.73
CA GLN A 80 -5.81 -29.59 8.74
C GLN A 80 -5.28 -30.91 8.13
N CYS A 81 -5.60 -31.16 6.86
CA CYS A 81 -5.20 -32.38 6.17
C CYS A 81 -3.72 -32.32 5.73
N ILE A 82 -3.22 -31.12 5.37
CA ILE A 82 -1.81 -30.92 5.00
C ILE A 82 -0.92 -31.05 6.25
N ASP A 83 -1.32 -30.39 7.35
CA ASP A 83 -0.58 -30.42 8.62
C ASP A 83 -0.40 -31.85 9.20
N LYS A 84 -1.37 -32.75 8.96
CA LYS A 84 -1.26 -34.15 9.44
C LYS A 84 -0.30 -35.00 8.62
N LYS A 85 -0.23 -34.77 7.29
CA LYS A 85 0.71 -35.53 6.45
C LYS A 85 2.16 -35.06 6.59
N GLU A 86 2.39 -33.80 6.92
CA GLU A 86 3.75 -33.33 7.25
C GLU A 86 4.25 -33.90 8.56
N LYS A 87 3.38 -34.03 9.59
CA LYS A 87 3.73 -34.64 10.88
C LYS A 87 3.92 -36.16 10.84
N GLU A 88 3.31 -36.87 9.91
CA GLU A 88 3.52 -38.31 9.72
C GLU A 88 4.77 -38.63 8.88
N LYS A 89 5.26 -37.68 8.05
CA LYS A 89 6.50 -37.83 7.29
C LYS A 89 7.77 -37.53 8.10
N GLU A 90 7.66 -36.85 9.24
CA GLU A 90 8.81 -36.59 10.14
C GLU A 90 9.17 -37.78 11.06
N LYS A 91 8.40 -38.88 11.05
CA LYS A 91 8.67 -40.06 11.89
C LYS A 91 9.29 -41.27 11.18
N GLU A 92 9.44 -41.21 9.87
CA GLU A 92 10.12 -42.28 9.12
C GLU A 92 10.97 -41.64 8.03
N LYS A 93 12.21 -41.32 8.34
CA LYS A 93 13.35 -41.22 7.40
C LYS A 93 14.60 -40.69 8.11
N ASP A 94 15.19 -41.48 8.94
CA ASP A 94 16.63 -41.66 8.92
C ASP A 94 16.86 -42.73 7.84
N ASP A 95 17.34 -42.30 6.73
CA ASP A 95 18.23 -42.90 5.75
C ASP A 95 17.90 -42.45 4.31
N ASP A 96 18.98 -42.14 3.57
CA ASP A 96 19.03 -41.91 2.13
C ASP A 96 18.52 -40.56 1.59
N ASN A 97 19.30 -39.50 1.85
CA ASN A 97 19.26 -38.30 1.02
C ASN A 97 20.55 -38.28 0.13
N TYR A 98 20.51 -39.05 -0.96
CA TYR A 98 21.52 -39.01 -2.01
C TYR A 98 21.13 -37.95 -3.04
N TYR A 99 21.64 -36.74 -2.89
CA TYR A 99 21.74 -35.78 -3.97
C TYR A 99 22.94 -36.17 -4.82
N GLU A 100 22.73 -36.41 -6.12
CA GLU A 100 23.78 -36.78 -7.06
C GLU A 100 25.06 -35.92 -6.86
N GLY A 101 26.08 -36.51 -6.26
CA GLY A 101 27.46 -36.02 -6.24
C GLY A 101 27.88 -35.10 -5.10
N ILE A 102 27.06 -34.76 -4.09
CA ILE A 102 27.48 -33.86 -3.02
C ILE A 102 27.30 -34.50 -1.64
N ASN A 103 28.40 -34.69 -0.92
CA ASN A 103 28.40 -35.16 0.46
C ASN A 103 27.96 -34.01 1.39
N ILE A 104 26.74 -34.08 1.94
CA ILE A 104 26.11 -33.07 2.80
C ILE A 104 26.87 -32.80 4.12
N LYS A 105 27.91 -33.57 4.41
CA LYS A 105 28.79 -33.33 5.57
C LYS A 105 29.76 -32.17 5.37
N ASP A 106 29.91 -31.69 4.13
CA ASP A 106 30.71 -30.51 3.83
C ASP A 106 29.79 -29.29 3.58
N LYS A 107 29.66 -28.43 4.59
CA LYS A 107 28.83 -27.23 4.54
C LYS A 107 29.27 -26.28 3.44
N ASP A 108 30.56 -26.21 3.13
CA ASP A 108 31.11 -25.31 2.12
C ASP A 108 30.74 -25.77 0.70
N ALA A 109 30.75 -27.10 0.48
CA ALA A 109 30.28 -27.67 -0.79
C ALA A 109 28.79 -27.46 -1.02
N LEU A 110 27.96 -27.54 0.03
CA LEU A 110 26.53 -27.26 -0.05
C LEU A 110 26.26 -25.79 -0.36
N VAL A 111 26.98 -24.87 0.30
CA VAL A 111 26.84 -23.42 0.02
C VAL A 111 27.24 -23.09 -1.42
N LEU A 112 28.35 -23.66 -1.90
CA LEU A 112 28.77 -23.49 -3.30
C LEU A 112 27.74 -24.04 -4.29
N HIS A 113 27.13 -25.18 -4.01
CA HIS A 113 26.07 -25.76 -4.83
C HIS A 113 24.83 -24.87 -4.89
N LEU A 114 24.37 -24.36 -3.73
CA LEU A 114 23.23 -23.45 -3.65
C LEU A 114 23.49 -22.11 -4.34
N LEU A 115 24.70 -21.56 -4.22
CA LEU A 115 25.11 -20.35 -4.95
C LEU A 115 25.10 -20.57 -6.47
N LYS A 116 25.56 -21.73 -6.94
CA LYS A 116 25.53 -22.10 -8.35
C LYS A 116 24.10 -22.23 -8.88
N GLN A 117 23.21 -22.94 -8.13
CA GLN A 117 21.79 -23.05 -8.48
C GLN A 117 21.10 -21.68 -8.52
N ASN A 118 21.42 -20.78 -7.59
CA ASN A 118 20.88 -19.43 -7.57
C ASN A 118 21.35 -18.63 -8.79
N GLY A 119 22.62 -18.77 -9.19
CA GLY A 119 23.15 -18.18 -10.43
C GLY A 119 22.46 -18.71 -11.69
N ASP A 120 22.24 -20.01 -11.77
CA ASP A 120 21.56 -20.65 -12.91
C ASP A 120 20.08 -20.23 -13.02
N LEU A 121 19.39 -20.08 -11.90
CA LEU A 121 18.02 -19.53 -11.83
C LEU A 121 17.99 -18.08 -12.28
N HIS A 122 18.96 -17.27 -11.87
CA HIS A 122 19.08 -15.87 -12.27
C HIS A 122 19.32 -15.73 -13.78
N ASN A 123 20.20 -16.55 -14.33
CA ASN A 123 20.47 -16.59 -15.76
C ASN A 123 19.23 -17.04 -16.58
N LYS A 124 18.47 -18.03 -16.09
CA LYS A 124 17.20 -18.45 -16.70
C LYS A 124 16.15 -17.34 -16.68
N LEU A 125 16.05 -16.57 -15.59
CA LEU A 125 15.15 -15.41 -15.51
C LEU A 125 15.55 -14.32 -16.53
N ILE A 126 16.83 -14.01 -16.65
CA ILE A 126 17.35 -13.08 -17.65
C ILE A 126 17.05 -13.57 -19.06
N GLU A 127 17.27 -14.86 -19.34
CA GLU A 127 17.00 -15.46 -20.64
C GLU A 127 15.50 -15.44 -21.01
N MET A 128 14.62 -15.68 -20.04
CA MET A 128 13.17 -15.57 -20.23
C MET A 128 12.73 -14.14 -20.50
N THR A 129 13.32 -13.15 -19.81
CA THR A 129 13.04 -11.73 -20.06
C THR A 129 13.58 -11.25 -21.40
N CYS A 130 14.75 -11.74 -21.83
CA CYS A 130 15.30 -11.44 -23.14
C CYS A 130 14.50 -12.10 -24.28
N LYS A 131 14.03 -13.35 -24.10
CA LYS A 131 13.20 -14.04 -25.09
C LYS A 131 11.80 -13.44 -25.25
N SER A 132 11.23 -12.84 -24.22
CA SER A 132 9.94 -12.14 -24.31
C SER A 132 10.01 -10.82 -25.09
N ASN A 133 11.21 -10.28 -25.34
CA ASN A 133 11.42 -9.05 -26.12
C ASN A 133 11.71 -9.28 -27.61
N ILE A 134 11.84 -10.55 -28.11
CA ILE A 134 12.24 -10.82 -29.47
C ILE A 134 11.10 -11.37 -30.35
N THR A 135 9.94 -11.70 -29.83
CA THR A 135 8.82 -12.21 -30.61
C THR A 135 7.61 -11.29 -30.60
N ASN A 136 7.73 -10.10 -31.17
CA ASN A 136 6.56 -9.36 -31.66
C ASN A 136 6.91 -8.49 -32.88
N ASN A 137 7.18 -9.13 -33.98
CA ASN A 137 6.93 -8.56 -35.31
C ASN A 137 6.17 -9.61 -36.11
N ASN A 138 4.84 -9.57 -36.05
CA ASN A 138 3.95 -9.77 -37.17
C ASN A 138 2.48 -9.61 -36.74
N ASN A 139 1.94 -8.46 -37.11
CA ASN A 139 0.62 -8.22 -37.68
C ASN A 139 -0.59 -8.95 -37.09
N SER A 140 -1.31 -8.25 -36.24
CA SER A 140 -2.77 -8.19 -36.29
C SER A 140 -3.27 -7.00 -35.39
N ASN A 141 -4.14 -6.18 -35.92
CA ASN A 141 -4.86 -5.12 -35.26
C ASN A 141 -5.58 -5.64 -33.99
N SER A 142 -4.90 -5.57 -32.88
CA SER A 142 -5.47 -5.63 -31.56
C SER A 142 -4.90 -4.43 -30.83
N HIS A 143 -5.76 -3.55 -30.34
CA HIS A 143 -5.38 -2.50 -29.39
C HIS A 143 -4.84 -3.15 -28.11
N ASN A 144 -3.64 -3.72 -28.19
CA ASN A 144 -2.83 -4.05 -27.04
C ASN A 144 -2.18 -2.74 -26.59
N THR A 145 -2.86 -1.99 -25.75
CA THR A 145 -2.19 -1.11 -24.82
C THR A 145 -1.17 -1.98 -24.10
N THR A 146 0.09 -1.86 -24.44
CA THR A 146 1.21 -2.34 -23.63
C THR A 146 1.06 -1.63 -22.28
N ASN A 147 0.37 -2.28 -21.34
CA ASN A 147 0.41 -1.92 -19.94
C ASN A 147 1.87 -2.14 -19.52
N ASN A 148 2.70 -1.10 -19.65
CA ASN A 148 3.90 -0.96 -18.85
C ASN A 148 3.44 -0.86 -17.40
N ALA A 149 3.11 -2.00 -16.81
CA ALA A 149 2.71 -2.07 -15.42
C ALA A 149 3.87 -1.54 -14.59
N PHE A 150 3.68 -0.37 -13.97
CA PHE A 150 4.67 0.25 -13.10
C PHE A 150 5.13 -0.76 -12.03
N ASN A 151 6.42 -1.14 -12.06
CA ASN A 151 7.01 -2.04 -11.07
C ASN A 151 7.61 -1.22 -9.93
N LEU A 152 6.93 -1.18 -8.81
CA LEU A 152 7.35 -0.44 -7.63
C LEU A 152 8.70 -0.92 -7.06
N ASN A 153 8.95 -2.24 -7.04
CA ASN A 153 10.22 -2.77 -6.55
C ASN A 153 11.39 -2.34 -7.42
N PHE A 154 11.22 -2.37 -8.74
CA PHE A 154 12.22 -1.87 -9.67
C PHE A 154 12.46 -0.36 -9.46
N PHE A 155 11.38 0.43 -9.34
CA PHE A 155 11.50 1.86 -9.10
C PHE A 155 12.28 2.17 -7.82
N LEU A 156 11.97 1.52 -6.70
CA LEU A 156 12.63 1.78 -5.43
C LEU A 156 14.08 1.28 -5.41
N ASN A 157 14.34 0.04 -5.85
CA ASN A 157 15.63 -0.61 -5.66
C ASN A 157 16.63 -0.33 -6.79
N GLU A 158 16.15 0.00 -8.00
CA GLU A 158 17.01 0.30 -9.14
C GLU A 158 17.03 1.80 -9.47
N THR A 159 15.83 2.40 -9.67
CA THR A 159 15.77 3.82 -10.06
C THR A 159 16.13 4.74 -8.90
N CYS A 160 15.68 4.43 -7.67
CA CYS A 160 15.94 5.21 -6.47
C CYS A 160 17.04 4.58 -5.58
N LYS A 161 17.93 3.76 -6.14
CA LYS A 161 18.98 3.07 -5.38
C LYS A 161 19.91 4.02 -4.64
N ASP A 162 20.18 5.19 -5.23
CA ASP A 162 21.10 6.19 -4.69
C ASP A 162 20.37 7.29 -3.86
N ALA A 163 19.06 7.13 -3.60
CA ALA A 163 18.31 8.04 -2.74
C ALA A 163 18.96 8.12 -1.34
N MET A 164 18.88 9.29 -0.71
CA MET A 164 19.42 9.47 0.64
C MET A 164 18.59 8.73 1.71
N ASN A 165 19.20 8.43 2.86
CA ASN A 165 18.45 7.91 4.00
C ASN A 165 17.59 9.02 4.65
N ILE A 166 16.51 8.63 5.31
CA ILE A 166 15.65 9.58 6.02
C ILE A 166 16.40 10.34 7.12
N SER A 167 17.36 9.69 7.80
CA SER A 167 18.22 10.31 8.80
C SER A 167 19.09 11.43 8.21
N ASP A 168 19.66 11.18 7.03
CA ASP A 168 20.52 12.13 6.32
C ASP A 168 19.71 13.32 5.81
N PHE A 169 18.49 13.05 5.30
CA PHE A 169 17.55 14.10 4.92
C PHE A 169 17.22 15.02 6.10
N VAL A 170 16.81 14.45 7.25
CA VAL A 170 16.51 15.23 8.47
C VAL A 170 17.71 16.07 8.91
N SER A 171 18.90 15.51 8.83
CA SER A 171 20.16 16.19 9.21
C SER A 171 20.55 17.30 8.22
N SER A 172 20.19 17.15 6.94
CA SER A 172 20.50 18.13 5.89
C SER A 172 19.62 19.39 5.94
N ILE A 173 18.46 19.33 6.62
CA ILE A 173 17.54 20.46 6.73
C ILE A 173 18.17 21.57 7.56
N LYS A 174 18.42 22.70 6.89
CA LYS A 174 18.88 23.93 7.56
C LYS A 174 17.66 24.77 7.92
N MET A 175 17.34 24.81 9.21
CA MET A 175 16.23 25.62 9.73
C MET A 175 16.55 27.11 9.60
N SER A 176 15.63 27.88 9.03
CA SER A 176 15.68 29.33 8.98
C SER A 176 14.75 29.95 10.03
N LEU A 177 14.97 31.24 10.34
CA LEU A 177 14.03 31.98 11.19
C LEU A 177 12.69 32.22 10.47
N ASP A 178 12.69 32.27 9.14
CA ASP A 178 11.47 32.38 8.34
C ASP A 178 10.61 31.11 8.46
N ASP A 179 11.22 29.93 8.54
CA ASP A 179 10.49 28.67 8.79
C ASP A 179 9.80 28.69 10.17
N LEU A 180 10.48 29.24 11.18
CA LEU A 180 9.93 29.41 12.52
C LEU A 180 8.79 30.41 12.52
N GLU A 181 8.95 31.59 11.90
CA GLU A 181 7.90 32.61 11.79
C GLU A 181 6.69 32.06 11.02
N ASN A 182 6.94 31.31 9.96
CA ASN A 182 5.88 30.64 9.18
C ASN A 182 5.09 29.66 10.04
N THR A 183 5.81 28.86 10.86
CA THR A 183 5.15 27.96 11.84
C THR A 183 4.32 28.75 12.85
N GLY A 184 4.83 29.88 13.33
CA GLY A 184 4.08 30.78 14.21
C GLY A 184 2.83 31.38 13.58
N ARG A 185 2.84 31.65 12.30
CA ARG A 185 1.72 32.24 11.56
C ARG A 185 0.66 31.22 11.12
N GLN A 186 1.10 30.06 10.61
CA GLN A 186 0.24 29.02 10.00
C GLN A 186 -0.19 27.91 10.99
N GLY A 187 0.50 27.81 12.11
CA GLY A 187 0.31 26.74 13.08
C GLY A 187 1.23 25.54 12.85
N TYR A 188 1.26 24.63 13.83
CA TYR A 188 2.18 23.50 13.88
C TYR A 188 2.12 22.60 12.64
N ILE A 189 0.90 22.18 12.26
CA ILE A 189 0.69 21.21 11.17
C ILE A 189 1.22 21.76 9.85
N GLU A 190 0.75 22.94 9.44
CA GLU A 190 1.11 23.53 8.17
C GLU A 190 2.59 23.99 8.15
N GLY A 191 3.09 24.54 9.26
CA GLY A 191 4.48 24.97 9.37
C GLY A 191 5.45 23.80 9.20
N ILE A 192 5.28 22.71 9.98
CA ILE A 192 6.17 21.55 9.88
C ILE A 192 5.99 20.80 8.56
N SER A 193 4.75 20.69 8.04
CA SER A 193 4.54 20.12 6.71
C SER A 193 5.27 20.91 5.63
N SER A 194 5.21 22.24 5.67
CA SER A 194 5.88 23.13 4.71
C SER A 194 7.40 22.97 4.75
N ILE A 195 8.00 22.88 5.93
CA ILE A 195 9.44 22.66 6.08
C ILE A 195 9.84 21.35 5.37
N ILE A 196 9.13 20.26 5.66
CA ILE A 196 9.43 18.95 5.07
C ILE A 196 9.26 18.99 3.55
N ILE A 197 8.09 19.47 3.07
CA ILE A 197 7.73 19.50 1.65
C ILE A 197 8.71 20.39 0.86
N ASN A 198 9.07 21.57 1.38
CA ASN A 198 9.98 22.49 0.71
C ASN A 198 11.39 21.87 0.57
N ASN A 199 11.85 21.13 1.58
CA ASN A 199 13.15 20.46 1.48
C ASN A 199 13.09 19.22 0.58
N LEU A 200 12.00 18.45 0.56
CA LEU A 200 11.79 17.36 -0.40
C LEU A 200 11.70 17.87 -1.85
N ASN A 201 11.14 19.06 -2.08
CA ASN A 201 11.03 19.65 -3.41
C ASN A 201 12.38 20.14 -3.96
N LYS A 202 13.39 20.36 -3.10
CA LYS A 202 14.77 20.67 -3.52
C LYS A 202 15.49 19.43 -4.08
N LEU A 203 14.98 18.23 -3.76
CA LEU A 203 15.55 16.96 -4.22
C LEU A 203 14.83 16.50 -5.50
N GLY A 204 15.57 15.87 -6.40
CA GLY A 204 15.01 15.10 -7.51
C GLY A 204 14.10 13.99 -6.99
N GLN A 205 13.10 13.59 -7.77
CA GLN A 205 12.17 12.56 -7.34
C GLN A 205 12.88 11.25 -6.94
N ILE A 206 13.93 10.89 -7.68
CA ILE A 206 14.71 9.67 -7.45
C ILE A 206 15.63 9.76 -6.22
N ASP A 207 15.96 10.98 -5.75
CA ASP A 207 16.85 11.21 -4.63
C ASP A 207 16.13 11.33 -3.28
N ARG A 208 14.77 11.39 -3.32
CA ARG A 208 13.95 11.55 -2.11
C ARG A 208 14.00 10.31 -1.22
N PRO A 209 14.11 10.49 0.11
CA PRO A 209 14.17 9.38 1.07
C PRO A 209 12.82 8.68 1.29
N LEU A 210 11.74 9.18 0.72
CA LEU A 210 10.40 8.62 0.91
C LEU A 210 9.51 8.78 -0.31
N HIS A 211 8.67 7.78 -0.54
CA HIS A 211 7.67 7.72 -1.60
C HIS A 211 6.35 7.17 -1.09
N CYS A 212 5.24 7.63 -1.67
CA CYS A 212 3.91 7.10 -1.39
C CYS A 212 3.41 6.28 -2.58
N GLY A 213 3.16 5.00 -2.36
CA GLY A 213 2.66 4.09 -3.39
C GLY A 213 1.13 4.14 -3.57
N ASP A 214 0.40 4.50 -2.49
CA ASP A 214 -1.06 4.70 -2.49
C ASP A 214 -1.42 5.80 -1.51
N ASN A 215 -1.81 6.95 -2.05
CA ASN A 215 -2.15 8.12 -1.24
C ASN A 215 -3.44 7.92 -0.40
N LYS A 216 -4.40 7.14 -0.90
CA LYS A 216 -5.67 6.90 -0.17
C LYS A 216 -5.46 6.04 1.07
N ARG A 217 -4.54 5.07 0.98
CA ARG A 217 -4.17 4.17 2.08
C ARG A 217 -2.92 4.65 2.81
N GLU A 218 -2.30 5.74 2.37
CA GLU A 218 -1.04 6.29 2.90
C GLU A 218 0.06 5.23 3.02
N ILE A 219 0.21 4.41 1.97
CA ILE A 219 1.26 3.39 1.92
C ILE A 219 2.58 4.06 1.58
N LEU A 220 3.43 4.21 2.59
CA LEU A 220 4.72 4.88 2.50
C LEU A 220 5.88 3.89 2.44
N TYR A 221 6.87 4.24 1.63
CA TYR A 221 8.15 3.55 1.52
C TYR A 221 9.24 4.56 1.88
N ILE A 222 10.10 4.20 2.81
CA ILE A 222 11.14 5.08 3.35
C ILE A 222 12.48 4.38 3.21
N LYS A 223 13.49 5.13 2.78
CA LYS A 223 14.87 4.63 2.77
C LYS A 223 15.47 4.86 4.15
N ASP A 224 15.73 3.76 4.85
CA ASP A 224 16.35 3.74 6.17
C ASP A 224 17.50 2.73 6.17
N ASN A 225 18.67 3.10 6.68
CA ASN A 225 19.87 2.27 6.68
C ASN A 225 20.24 1.69 5.30
N ASN A 226 20.08 2.48 4.23
CA ASN A 226 20.31 2.12 2.82
C ASN A 226 19.35 1.09 2.23
N GLU A 227 18.27 0.75 2.92
CA GLU A 227 17.24 -0.16 2.45
C GLU A 227 15.87 0.55 2.34
N TRP A 228 15.07 0.15 1.34
CA TRP A 228 13.70 0.63 1.21
C TRP A 228 12.76 -0.20 2.08
N VAL A 229 12.21 0.42 3.11
CA VAL A 229 11.30 -0.21 4.07
C VAL A 229 9.87 0.30 3.84
N LYS A 230 8.90 -0.61 3.77
CA LYS A 230 7.49 -0.24 3.82
C LYS A 230 7.13 0.10 5.27
N GLU A 231 6.62 1.31 5.49
CA GLU A 231 6.14 1.72 6.82
C GLU A 231 4.96 0.87 7.29
N SER A 232 4.96 0.57 8.58
CA SER A 232 3.80 -0.01 9.26
C SER A 232 2.66 1.02 9.39
N ASP A 233 1.48 0.58 9.82
CA ASP A 233 0.31 1.46 9.96
C ASP A 233 0.56 2.61 10.94
N ASP A 234 1.37 2.40 11.99
CA ASP A 234 1.74 3.42 12.99
C ASP A 234 2.81 4.42 12.49
N LYS A 235 3.42 4.17 11.34
CA LYS A 235 4.42 5.03 10.67
C LYS A 235 5.54 5.54 11.60
N PRO A 236 6.27 4.66 12.31
CA PRO A 236 7.21 5.05 13.36
C PRO A 236 8.43 5.80 12.83
N ILE A 237 8.94 5.45 11.63
CA ILE A 237 10.14 6.07 11.06
C ILE A 237 9.84 7.52 10.68
N LEU A 238 8.74 7.76 9.94
CA LEU A 238 8.33 9.11 9.56
C LEU A 238 7.93 9.95 10.77
N THR A 239 7.25 9.35 11.75
CA THR A 239 6.91 10.01 13.02
C THR A 239 8.15 10.51 13.75
N ARG A 240 9.22 9.71 13.81
CA ARG A 240 10.50 10.09 14.39
C ARG A 240 11.15 11.24 13.63
N ALA A 241 11.15 11.18 12.30
CA ALA A 241 11.66 12.25 11.45
C ALA A 241 10.92 13.57 11.68
N ILE A 242 9.58 13.55 11.69
CA ILE A 242 8.73 14.73 11.98
C ILE A 242 9.06 15.33 13.33
N LYS A 243 9.12 14.51 14.39
CA LYS A 243 9.49 14.97 15.75
C LYS A 243 10.87 15.60 15.80
N SER A 244 11.84 15.04 15.08
CA SER A 244 13.19 15.60 15.01
C SER A 244 13.20 16.97 14.34
N ILE A 245 12.51 17.13 13.20
CA ILE A 245 12.39 18.39 12.46
C ILE A 245 11.67 19.45 13.32
N ALA A 246 10.56 19.08 13.97
CA ALA A 246 9.85 19.99 14.87
C ALA A 246 10.75 20.45 16.05
N ASN A 247 11.54 19.56 16.62
CA ASN A 247 12.48 19.90 17.67
C ASN A 247 13.58 20.86 17.19
N GLN A 248 14.08 20.67 15.95
CA GLN A 248 15.04 21.63 15.36
C GLN A 248 14.39 23.01 15.15
N ASN A 249 13.11 23.06 14.75
CA ASN A 249 12.37 24.31 14.59
C ASN A 249 12.19 25.04 15.94
N ILE A 250 11.80 24.32 17.00
CA ILE A 250 11.67 24.90 18.36
C ILE A 250 12.99 25.49 18.85
N LYS A 251 14.12 24.87 18.59
CA LYS A 251 15.45 25.37 18.99
C LYS A 251 15.76 26.75 18.40
N GLN A 252 15.15 27.12 17.28
CA GLN A 252 15.32 28.44 16.68
C GLN A 252 14.66 29.58 17.47
N ILE A 253 13.73 29.28 18.39
CA ILE A 253 13.02 30.29 19.21
C ILE A 253 14.01 31.18 19.96
N LYS A 254 15.06 30.60 20.54
CA LYS A 254 16.11 31.36 21.23
C LYS A 254 16.80 32.34 20.29
N THR A 255 17.24 31.87 19.14
CA THR A 255 17.94 32.71 18.13
C THR A 255 17.05 33.83 17.62
N TRP A 256 15.73 33.51 17.40
CA TRP A 256 14.73 34.48 16.97
C TRP A 256 14.53 35.57 18.04
N ARG A 257 14.36 35.17 19.29
CA ARG A 257 14.22 36.10 20.43
C ARG A 257 15.43 37.02 20.58
N ASP A 258 16.64 36.48 20.45
CA ASP A 258 17.88 37.23 20.60
C ASP A 258 18.03 38.27 19.48
N LYS A 259 17.47 38.03 18.28
CA LYS A 259 17.41 39.00 17.16
C LYS A 259 16.29 40.05 17.32
N HIS A 260 15.28 39.80 18.13
CA HIS A 260 14.08 40.63 18.29
C HIS A 260 13.95 41.04 19.77
N THR A 261 14.83 41.83 20.26
CA THR A 261 14.93 42.20 21.70
C THR A 261 13.66 42.81 22.29
N ASN A 262 12.83 43.46 21.45
CA ASN A 262 11.54 44.03 21.85
C ASN A 262 10.36 43.04 21.83
N CYS A 263 10.63 41.73 21.62
CA CYS A 263 9.58 40.70 21.60
C CYS A 263 9.01 40.37 23.00
N THR A 264 9.68 40.80 24.07
CA THR A 264 9.22 40.66 25.45
C THR A 264 8.40 41.86 25.93
N ASP A 265 8.34 42.94 25.18
CA ASP A 265 7.53 44.12 25.46
C ASP A 265 6.08 43.88 24.98
N SER A 266 5.11 43.96 25.92
CA SER A 266 3.70 43.71 25.66
C SER A 266 3.07 44.66 24.64
N GLU A 267 3.60 45.86 24.49
CA GLU A 267 3.12 46.87 23.53
C GLU A 267 3.71 46.65 22.10
N SER A 268 4.66 45.76 21.97
CA SER A 268 5.33 45.50 20.69
C SER A 268 4.55 44.52 19.81
N ASN A 269 4.40 44.86 18.52
CA ASN A 269 3.89 43.90 17.53
C ASN A 269 4.72 42.61 17.44
N LYS A 270 5.98 42.65 17.84
CA LYS A 270 6.86 41.48 17.89
C LYS A 270 6.51 40.54 19.04
N ASN A 271 5.94 41.05 20.16
CA ASN A 271 5.45 40.23 21.24
C ASN A 271 4.32 39.30 20.80
N ASN A 272 3.34 39.82 20.08
CA ASN A 272 2.23 39.03 19.55
C ASN A 272 2.73 37.90 18.62
N LEU A 273 3.72 38.19 17.80
CA LEU A 273 4.32 37.16 16.93
C LEU A 273 5.11 36.13 17.75
N TYR A 274 5.88 36.58 18.75
CA TYR A 274 6.61 35.71 19.68
C TYR A 274 5.68 34.71 20.38
N LEU A 275 4.59 35.18 20.95
CA LEU A 275 3.61 34.32 21.62
C LEU A 275 3.01 33.30 20.65
N LYS A 276 2.68 33.70 19.42
CA LYS A 276 2.22 32.78 18.38
C LYS A 276 3.28 31.74 18.00
N ILE A 277 4.55 32.17 17.87
CA ILE A 277 5.66 31.25 17.57
C ILE A 277 5.79 30.22 18.68
N VAL A 278 5.80 30.64 19.97
CA VAL A 278 5.92 29.71 21.09
C VAL A 278 4.75 28.74 21.14
N SER A 279 3.51 29.26 21.06
CA SER A 279 2.31 28.43 21.11
C SER A 279 2.22 27.44 19.94
N ASN A 280 2.42 27.94 18.71
CA ASN A 280 2.24 27.16 17.49
C ASN A 280 3.44 26.24 17.12
N SER A 281 4.57 26.38 17.81
CA SER A 281 5.68 25.43 17.66
C SER A 281 5.51 24.16 18.51
N MET A 282 4.52 24.13 19.41
CA MET A 282 4.24 22.96 20.24
C MET A 282 3.28 22.01 19.54
N ASN A 283 3.51 20.70 19.72
CA ASN A 283 2.70 19.63 19.11
C ASN A 283 1.44 19.31 19.96
N GLY A 284 0.61 20.34 20.25
CA GLY A 284 -0.58 20.16 21.07
C GLY A 284 -0.30 20.06 22.57
N LEU A 285 -1.37 20.09 23.38
CA LEU A 285 -1.31 20.05 24.85
C LEU A 285 -1.41 18.61 25.39
N THR A 286 -2.06 17.71 24.65
CA THR A 286 -2.21 16.30 25.02
C THR A 286 -1.50 15.38 24.04
N LYS A 287 -1.26 14.14 24.47
CA LYS A 287 -0.66 13.12 23.61
C LYS A 287 -1.56 12.82 22.39
N GLU A 288 -2.88 12.72 22.63
CA GLU A 288 -3.86 12.42 21.59
C GLU A 288 -3.94 13.54 20.54
N GLU A 289 -3.84 14.79 20.96
CA GLU A 289 -3.76 15.93 20.04
C GLU A 289 -2.47 15.91 19.25
N GLY A 290 -1.35 15.63 19.92
CA GLY A 290 -0.04 15.50 19.28
C GLY A 290 -0.02 14.40 18.24
N ASP A 291 -0.59 13.25 18.50
CA ASP A 291 -0.67 12.13 17.56
C ASP A 291 -1.57 12.46 16.35
N LYS A 292 -2.69 13.17 16.57
CA LYS A 292 -3.55 13.70 15.49
C LYS A 292 -2.81 14.71 14.61
N ASN A 293 -2.03 15.60 15.20
CA ASN A 293 -1.25 16.57 14.45
C ASN A 293 -0.19 15.90 13.58
N ILE A 294 0.52 14.91 14.12
CA ILE A 294 1.49 14.12 13.37
C ILE A 294 0.81 13.38 12.20
N SER A 295 -0.34 12.75 12.44
CA SER A 295 -1.10 12.08 11.38
C SER A 295 -1.48 13.02 10.23
N LYS A 296 -1.87 14.27 10.53
CA LYS A 296 -2.18 15.27 9.51
C LYS A 296 -0.93 15.68 8.72
N ILE A 297 0.23 15.84 9.39
CA ILE A 297 1.50 16.13 8.73
C ILE A 297 1.87 14.98 7.78
N ILE A 298 1.74 13.72 8.24
CA ILE A 298 1.98 12.53 7.42
C ILE A 298 1.10 12.54 6.17
N SER A 299 -0.19 12.83 6.31
CA SER A 299 -1.12 12.92 5.18
C SER A 299 -0.73 14.03 4.18
N ASN A 300 -0.29 15.20 4.68
CA ASN A 300 0.17 16.30 3.83
C ASN A 300 1.45 15.91 3.05
N VAL A 301 2.40 15.27 3.72
CA VAL A 301 3.64 14.80 3.09
C VAL A 301 3.36 13.68 2.08
N ALA A 302 2.54 12.69 2.43
CA ALA A 302 2.17 11.57 1.55
C ALA A 302 1.61 12.02 0.21
N LYS A 303 0.74 13.04 0.22
CA LYS A 303 0.16 13.64 -1.00
C LYS A 303 1.24 14.18 -1.94
N LYS A 304 2.32 14.76 -1.40
CA LYS A 304 3.40 15.39 -2.19
C LYS A 304 4.42 14.41 -2.73
N VAL A 305 4.57 13.26 -2.11
CA VAL A 305 5.53 12.22 -2.51
C VAL A 305 4.87 11.03 -3.20
N THR A 306 3.60 11.18 -3.61
CA THR A 306 2.87 10.14 -4.32
C THR A 306 3.53 9.86 -5.68
N ILE A 307 3.78 8.58 -5.94
CA ILE A 307 4.30 8.11 -7.23
C ILE A 307 3.16 8.15 -8.25
N HIS A 308 3.33 8.93 -9.31
CA HIS A 308 2.42 8.92 -10.46
C HIS A 308 2.79 7.71 -11.34
N LYS A 309 1.86 6.78 -11.46
CA LYS A 309 1.99 5.53 -12.23
C LYS A 309 1.71 5.76 -13.70
#